data_a2f49bb4d55abd003ccb35833a19f52a
#
_entry.id   a2f49bb4d55abd003ccb35833a19f52a
#
_cell.length_a   1.000
_cell.length_b   1.000
_cell.length_c   1.000
_cell.angle_alpha   90.00
_cell.angle_beta   90.00
_cell.angle_gamma   90.00
#
_symmetry.space_group_name_H-M   'P 1'
#
loop_
_entity.id
_entity.type
_entity.pdbx_description
1 polymer ?
#
loop_
_entity_poly.entity_id
_entity_poly.type
_entity_poly.pdbx_seq_one_letter_code
_entity_poly.pdbx_strand_id
1 'polypeptide(L)'
;MAFISNQYLRTLKLTSSRGKSGFEFQLREVDREELEDAIIAANHDNTVDGIIVYYPIFNNRQDQYLQQIVDVSKDVEGLSHRYIFNMYQNIRFLDSHNQKKSILPCTPLAVIKILEHLHIYNTILPYGNRLHGHTITVINRSEVVGRPLAALLANDGACVYSVDINDVQQFTRGQGLRKKRHEVVEKPGWTLENCLPLSDVVVSGVPGDKYKVPLHLLREGAVCINFSSERVRMTPNLGCVHVTNELM
;
A
#
# COMPACT_ATOMS: atom_id res chain seq x y z
N MET A 1 -27.75 8.27 18.18
CA MET A 1 -26.75 7.38 18.81
C MET A 1 -25.41 7.74 18.21
N ALA A 2 -24.60 8.52 18.90
CA ALA A 2 -23.28 8.91 18.42
C ALA A 2 -22.33 7.75 18.74
N PHE A 3 -21.82 7.09 17.71
CA PHE A 3 -20.68 6.20 17.88
C PHE A 3 -19.46 7.07 18.16
N ILE A 4 -19.03 7.12 19.40
CA ILE A 4 -17.72 7.64 19.80
C ILE A 4 -16.73 6.58 19.32
N SER A 5 -16.12 6.81 18.15
CA SER A 5 -15.01 5.96 17.72
C SER A 5 -13.78 6.37 18.53
N ASN A 6 -13.39 5.53 19.45
CA ASN A 6 -12.14 5.66 20.18
C ASN A 6 -10.98 5.67 19.19
N GLN A 7 -10.08 6.64 19.35
CA GLN A 7 -8.91 6.75 18.48
C GLN A 7 -7.74 6.02 19.13
N TYR A 8 -6.96 5.31 18.34
CA TYR A 8 -5.85 4.52 18.85
C TYR A 8 -4.53 5.05 18.32
N LEU A 9 -3.64 5.38 19.26
CA LEU A 9 -2.24 5.67 19.01
C LEU A 9 -1.41 4.46 19.46
N ARG A 10 -0.62 3.88 18.57
CA ARG A 10 0.39 2.88 18.93
C ARG A 10 1.77 3.48 18.89
N THR A 11 2.51 3.26 19.96
CA THR A 11 3.93 3.54 20.01
C THR A 11 4.72 2.24 20.03
N LEU A 12 5.85 2.25 19.34
CA LEU A 12 6.75 1.12 19.17
C LEU A 12 8.04 1.39 19.93
N LYS A 13 8.50 0.40 20.69
CA LYS A 13 9.81 0.36 21.31
C LYS A 13 10.60 -0.81 20.76
N LEU A 14 11.82 -0.57 20.32
CA LEU A 14 12.77 -1.65 20.04
C LEU A 14 13.33 -2.18 21.36
N THR A 15 13.06 -3.45 21.66
CA THR A 15 13.64 -4.11 22.82
C THR A 15 14.76 -5.05 22.37
N SER A 16 15.96 -4.86 22.93
CA SER A 16 17.06 -5.78 22.75
C SER A 16 17.41 -6.38 24.12
N SER A 17 17.04 -7.63 24.36
CA SER A 17 17.49 -8.37 25.53
C SER A 17 18.13 -9.70 25.14
N ARG A 18 19.42 -9.88 25.50
CA ARG A 18 20.18 -11.14 25.39
C ARG A 18 20.05 -11.90 24.06
N GLY A 19 20.29 -11.16 22.94
CA GLY A 19 20.32 -11.78 21.60
C GLY A 19 18.96 -12.06 20.95
N LYS A 20 17.85 -11.63 21.55
CA LYS A 20 16.53 -11.57 20.93
C LYS A 20 16.13 -10.12 20.71
N SER A 21 16.05 -9.70 19.46
CA SER A 21 15.42 -8.45 19.08
C SER A 21 13.90 -8.67 19.04
N GLY A 22 13.14 -7.76 19.63
CA GLY A 22 11.69 -7.77 19.63
C GLY A 22 11.12 -6.36 19.59
N PHE A 23 9.83 -6.26 19.35
CA PHE A 23 9.10 -5.01 19.43
C PHE A 23 8.19 -5.04 20.65
N GLU A 24 8.21 -3.98 21.43
CA GLU A 24 7.22 -3.72 22.46
C GLU A 24 6.21 -2.71 21.89
N PHE A 25 4.94 -3.06 21.95
CA PHE A 25 3.85 -2.22 21.47
C PHE A 25 3.08 -1.65 22.67
N GLN A 26 2.92 -0.34 22.69
CA GLN A 26 2.02 0.33 23.62
C GLN A 26 0.84 0.89 22.83
N LEU A 27 -0.37 0.42 23.14
CA LEU A 27 -1.61 0.95 22.60
C LEU A 27 -2.14 1.99 23.58
N ARG A 28 -2.40 3.20 23.08
CA ARG A 28 -3.04 4.28 23.84
C ARG A 28 -4.35 4.62 23.15
N GLU A 29 -5.40 4.72 23.94
CA GLU A 29 -6.67 5.28 23.54
C GLU A 29 -6.63 6.78 23.89
N VAL A 30 -6.86 7.63 22.91
CA VAL A 30 -6.70 9.08 23.05
C VAL A 30 -7.93 9.76 22.46
N ASP A 31 -8.41 10.79 23.14
CA ASP A 31 -9.47 11.63 22.62
C ASP A 31 -9.00 12.42 21.40
N ARG A 32 -9.93 12.68 20.47
CA ARG A 32 -9.60 13.35 19.19
C ARG A 32 -8.92 14.71 19.41
N GLU A 33 -9.34 15.44 20.41
CA GLU A 33 -8.84 16.78 20.73
C GLU A 33 -7.43 16.75 21.32
N GLU A 34 -7.05 15.65 21.97
CA GLU A 34 -5.73 15.45 22.60
C GLU A 34 -4.74 14.70 21.72
N LEU A 35 -5.16 14.20 20.55
CA LEU A 35 -4.34 13.34 19.72
C LEU A 35 -3.09 14.05 19.17
N GLU A 36 -3.20 15.32 18.80
CA GLU A 36 -2.08 16.12 18.35
C GLU A 36 -0.99 16.23 19.42
N ASP A 37 -1.39 16.57 20.63
CA ASP A 37 -0.47 16.67 21.78
C ASP A 37 0.15 15.31 22.11
N ALA A 38 -0.62 14.24 22.00
CA ALA A 38 -0.12 12.89 22.23
C ALA A 38 0.93 12.46 21.18
N ILE A 39 0.75 12.82 19.89
CA ILE A 39 1.73 12.61 18.84
C ILE A 39 3.00 13.42 19.12
N ILE A 40 2.86 14.70 19.47
CA ILE A 40 3.98 15.59 19.78
C ILE A 40 4.76 15.05 20.99
N ALA A 41 4.07 14.61 22.04
CA ALA A 41 4.72 13.99 23.19
C ALA A 41 5.49 12.72 22.80
N ALA A 42 4.91 11.86 21.96
CA ALA A 42 5.58 10.66 21.45
C ALA A 42 6.79 10.97 20.55
N ASN A 43 6.75 12.05 19.77
CA ASN A 43 7.89 12.52 18.99
C ASN A 43 9.09 12.88 19.87
N HIS A 44 8.84 13.51 21.03
CA HIS A 44 9.89 13.95 21.98
C HIS A 44 10.37 12.83 22.92
N ASP A 45 9.61 11.73 23.03
CA ASP A 45 10.00 10.61 23.89
C ASP A 45 11.10 9.76 23.23
N ASN A 46 12.31 9.87 23.72
CA ASN A 46 13.47 9.11 23.21
C ASN A 46 13.37 7.60 23.42
N THR A 47 12.38 7.12 24.16
CA THR A 47 12.13 5.69 24.34
C THR A 47 11.19 5.12 23.29
N VAL A 48 10.57 5.97 22.44
CA VAL A 48 9.69 5.61 21.35
C VAL A 48 10.45 5.58 20.05
N ASP A 49 10.51 4.43 19.39
CA ASP A 49 11.21 4.22 18.12
C ASP A 49 10.28 4.33 16.89
N GLY A 50 8.97 4.22 17.08
CA GLY A 50 8.00 4.33 16.00
C GLY A 50 6.60 4.68 16.48
N ILE A 51 5.85 5.35 15.62
CA ILE A 51 4.48 5.82 15.88
C ILE A 51 3.57 5.31 14.77
N ILE A 52 2.41 4.75 15.16
CA ILE A 52 1.32 4.35 14.27
C ILE A 52 0.05 5.02 14.75
N VAL A 53 -0.67 5.67 13.85
CA VAL A 53 -1.96 6.32 14.13
C VAL A 53 -3.04 5.67 13.26
N TYR A 54 -4.13 5.23 13.86
CA TYR A 54 -5.22 4.59 13.11
C TYR A 54 -6.10 5.61 12.41
N TYR A 55 -5.95 5.72 11.11
CA TYR A 55 -6.77 6.57 10.24
C TYR A 55 -7.92 5.79 9.60
N PRO A 56 -9.07 6.42 9.21
CA PRO A 56 -9.38 7.85 9.35
C PRO A 56 -9.89 8.23 10.76
N ILE A 57 -9.57 9.46 11.18
CA ILE A 57 -10.00 10.03 12.46
C ILE A 57 -11.11 11.05 12.26
N PHE A 58 -10.80 12.08 11.48
CA PHE A 58 -11.71 13.18 11.14
C PHE A 58 -12.33 12.99 9.76
N ASN A 59 -11.77 12.11 8.93
CA ASN A 59 -12.16 11.86 7.54
C ASN A 59 -12.12 13.13 6.66
N ASN A 60 -11.16 14.01 6.92
CA ASN A 60 -10.95 15.27 6.21
C ASN A 60 -9.45 15.63 6.15
N ARG A 61 -9.12 16.86 5.74
CA ARG A 61 -7.73 17.34 5.63
C ARG A 61 -6.96 17.35 6.95
N GLN A 62 -7.63 17.31 8.08
CA GLN A 62 -6.98 17.24 9.40
C GLN A 62 -6.23 15.93 9.58
N ASP A 63 -6.74 14.82 9.03
CA ASP A 63 -6.01 13.54 9.02
C ASP A 63 -4.67 13.67 8.29
N GLN A 64 -4.65 14.37 7.15
CA GLN A 64 -3.42 14.63 6.41
C GLN A 64 -2.43 15.49 7.21
N TYR A 65 -2.92 16.48 7.94
CA TYR A 65 -2.11 17.30 8.83
C TYR A 65 -1.48 16.47 9.95
N LEU A 66 -2.26 15.63 10.63
CA LEU A 66 -1.77 14.77 11.70
C LEU A 66 -0.69 13.79 11.22
N GLN A 67 -0.82 13.26 9.99
CA GLN A 67 0.21 12.44 9.38
C GLN A 67 1.56 13.17 9.23
N GLN A 68 1.54 14.51 9.10
CA GLN A 68 2.75 15.32 8.96
C GLN A 68 3.36 15.74 10.31
N ILE A 69 2.62 15.65 11.42
CA ILE A 69 3.13 15.92 12.76
C ILE A 69 4.05 14.80 13.24
N VAL A 70 3.80 13.56 12.82
CA VAL A 70 4.67 12.42 13.16
C VAL A 70 6.07 12.70 12.66
N ASP A 71 7.06 12.63 13.57
CA ASP A 71 8.47 12.80 13.19
C ASP A 71 8.87 11.75 12.16
N VAL A 72 9.54 12.19 11.08
CA VAL A 72 9.94 11.33 9.96
C VAL A 72 10.80 10.15 10.43
N SER A 73 11.59 10.32 11.50
CA SER A 73 12.43 9.24 12.05
C SER A 73 11.61 8.18 12.79
N LYS A 74 10.37 8.49 13.17
CA LYS A 74 9.43 7.62 13.89
C LYS A 74 8.20 7.23 13.06
N ASP A 75 8.07 7.76 11.83
CA ASP A 75 7.03 7.39 10.88
C ASP A 75 7.29 6.00 10.29
N VAL A 76 6.71 4.99 10.93
CA VAL A 76 6.83 3.59 10.48
C VAL A 76 5.74 3.19 9.48
N GLU A 77 4.76 4.07 9.24
CA GLU A 77 3.69 3.86 8.27
C GLU A 77 4.02 4.41 6.88
N GLY A 78 5.02 5.32 6.79
CA GLY A 78 5.44 5.92 5.54
C GLY A 78 4.44 6.93 4.98
N LEU A 79 3.67 7.60 5.84
CA LEU A 79 2.61 8.55 5.46
C LEU A 79 3.08 10.01 5.43
N SER A 80 4.29 10.31 5.91
CA SER A 80 4.88 11.64 5.81
C SER A 80 5.08 12.05 4.35
N HIS A 81 5.01 13.34 4.06
CA HIS A 81 5.24 13.89 2.72
C HIS A 81 6.58 13.44 2.13
N ARG A 82 7.61 13.32 2.96
CA ARG A 82 8.92 12.86 2.53
C ARG A 82 8.88 11.45 1.97
N TYR A 83 8.25 10.51 2.67
CA TYR A 83 8.16 9.13 2.24
C TYR A 83 7.21 8.96 1.06
N ILE A 84 6.07 9.65 1.05
CA ILE A 84 5.14 9.67 -0.08
C ILE A 84 5.81 10.24 -1.33
N PHE A 85 6.53 11.37 -1.21
CA PHE A 85 7.30 11.92 -2.33
C PHE A 85 8.35 10.94 -2.84
N ASN A 86 9.14 10.36 -1.95
CA ASN A 86 10.17 9.38 -2.32
C ASN A 86 9.58 8.17 -3.06
N MET A 87 8.45 7.66 -2.59
CA MET A 87 7.74 6.55 -3.21
C MET A 87 7.34 6.87 -4.66
N TYR A 88 6.69 8.02 -4.88
CA TYR A 88 6.26 8.41 -6.22
C TYR A 88 7.45 8.75 -7.14
N GLN A 89 8.54 9.29 -6.60
CA GLN A 89 9.76 9.58 -7.35
C GLN A 89 10.68 8.36 -7.52
N ASN A 90 10.31 7.20 -6.97
CA ASN A 90 11.12 5.98 -6.93
C ASN A 90 12.49 6.20 -6.24
N ILE A 91 12.52 7.06 -5.23
CA ILE A 91 13.68 7.28 -4.37
C ILE A 91 13.62 6.25 -3.25
N ARG A 92 14.53 5.28 -3.27
CA ARG A 92 14.47 4.10 -2.40
C ARG A 92 15.30 4.24 -1.12
N PHE A 93 16.19 5.22 -1.07
CA PHE A 93 17.11 5.46 0.04
C PHE A 93 17.07 6.91 0.48
N LEU A 94 17.25 7.13 1.78
CA LEU A 94 17.27 8.47 2.39
C LEU A 94 18.65 9.11 2.34
N ASP A 95 19.69 8.31 2.15
CA ASP A 95 21.08 8.71 2.18
C ASP A 95 21.83 8.29 0.91
N SER A 96 22.93 8.98 0.62
CA SER A 96 23.77 8.73 -0.57
C SER A 96 24.51 7.39 -0.50
N HIS A 97 24.68 6.82 0.69
CA HIS A 97 25.36 5.55 0.92
C HIS A 97 24.46 4.33 0.85
N ASN A 98 23.15 4.53 0.59
CA ASN A 98 22.12 3.46 0.53
C ASN A 98 22.02 2.63 1.83
N GLN A 99 22.30 3.22 2.97
CA GLN A 99 22.22 2.55 4.27
C GLN A 99 20.84 2.68 4.91
N LYS A 100 20.13 3.80 4.63
CA LYS A 100 18.81 4.06 5.17
C LYS A 100 17.76 3.97 4.05
N LYS A 101 16.89 2.97 4.12
CA LYS A 101 15.79 2.84 3.16
C LYS A 101 14.70 3.86 3.45
N SER A 102 14.06 4.36 2.39
CA SER A 102 12.81 5.09 2.50
C SER A 102 11.69 4.14 2.92
N ILE A 103 10.90 4.53 3.89
CA ILE A 103 9.73 3.76 4.34
C ILE A 103 8.66 3.81 3.24
N LEU A 104 7.91 2.74 3.10
CA LEU A 104 6.78 2.62 2.18
C LEU A 104 5.50 2.42 2.99
N PRO A 105 4.34 2.90 2.48
CA PRO A 105 3.06 2.63 3.11
C PRO A 105 2.84 1.13 3.33
N CYS A 106 2.40 0.76 4.53
CA CYS A 106 2.41 -0.63 5.00
C CYS A 106 1.52 -1.57 4.16
N THR A 107 0.29 -1.15 3.81
CA THR A 107 -0.63 -2.00 3.03
C THR A 107 -0.16 -2.20 1.58
N PRO A 108 0.25 -1.18 0.81
CA PRO A 108 0.91 -1.39 -0.48
C PRO A 108 2.12 -2.30 -0.40
N LEU A 109 2.96 -2.13 0.64
CA LEU A 109 4.14 -2.98 0.84
C LEU A 109 3.74 -4.44 1.13
N ALA A 110 2.68 -4.68 1.90
CA ALA A 110 2.18 -6.03 2.17
C ALA A 110 1.76 -6.74 0.88
N VAL A 111 1.04 -6.06 -0.02
CA VAL A 111 0.68 -6.61 -1.34
C VAL A 111 1.93 -6.96 -2.16
N ILE A 112 2.95 -6.08 -2.17
CA ILE A 112 4.23 -6.37 -2.83
C ILE A 112 4.88 -7.63 -2.23
N LYS A 113 4.89 -7.78 -0.90
CA LYS A 113 5.44 -8.98 -0.24
C LYS A 113 4.68 -10.25 -0.57
N ILE A 114 3.37 -10.18 -0.73
CA ILE A 114 2.56 -11.30 -1.21
C ILE A 114 2.97 -11.66 -2.65
N LEU A 115 3.10 -10.70 -3.55
CA LEU A 115 3.54 -10.94 -4.92
C LEU A 115 4.97 -11.50 -5.00
N GLU A 116 5.88 -11.05 -4.15
CA GLU A 116 7.22 -11.63 -4.00
C GLU A 116 7.13 -13.10 -3.54
N HIS A 117 6.30 -13.39 -2.55
CA HIS A 117 6.09 -14.76 -2.03
C HIS A 117 5.47 -15.69 -3.07
N LEU A 118 4.57 -15.20 -3.90
CA LEU A 118 3.95 -15.93 -5.01
C LEU A 118 4.86 -16.06 -6.24
N HIS A 119 6.11 -15.61 -6.15
CA HIS A 119 7.11 -15.64 -7.23
C HIS A 119 6.70 -14.89 -8.50
N ILE A 120 5.81 -13.90 -8.39
CA ILE A 120 5.46 -13.00 -9.50
C ILE A 120 6.63 -12.06 -9.81
N TYR A 121 7.40 -11.68 -8.80
CA TYR A 121 8.63 -10.92 -8.97
C TYR A 121 9.75 -11.78 -9.55
N ASN A 122 10.21 -11.43 -10.74
CA ASN A 122 11.34 -12.12 -11.39
C ASN A 122 12.66 -11.75 -10.71
N THR A 123 13.23 -12.69 -9.94
CA THR A 123 14.46 -12.47 -9.17
C THR A 123 15.73 -12.42 -10.03
N ILE A 124 15.67 -12.86 -11.31
CA ILE A 124 16.77 -12.77 -12.26
C ILE A 124 16.97 -11.34 -12.72
N LEU A 125 15.88 -10.56 -12.82
CA LEU A 125 15.94 -9.16 -13.21
C LEU A 125 16.50 -8.29 -12.08
N PRO A 126 17.21 -7.20 -12.43
CA PRO A 126 17.71 -6.25 -11.46
C PRO A 126 16.58 -5.67 -10.58
N TYR A 127 16.91 -5.34 -9.35
CA TYR A 127 16.01 -4.67 -8.44
C TYR A 127 15.44 -3.38 -9.07
N GLY A 128 14.12 -3.24 -9.01
CA GLY A 128 13.38 -2.17 -9.68
C GLY A 128 12.87 -2.50 -11.08
N ASN A 129 13.20 -3.68 -11.64
CA ASN A 129 12.71 -4.15 -12.93
C ASN A 129 12.03 -5.52 -12.85
N ARG A 130 11.84 -6.04 -11.65
CA ARG A 130 11.42 -7.43 -11.42
C ARG A 130 9.98 -7.75 -11.84
N LEU A 131 9.18 -6.73 -12.14
CA LEU A 131 7.83 -6.87 -12.70
C LEU A 131 7.76 -6.53 -14.20
N HIS A 132 8.91 -6.36 -14.87
CA HIS A 132 8.92 -6.08 -16.30
C HIS A 132 8.24 -7.21 -17.08
N GLY A 133 7.33 -6.83 -17.99
CA GLY A 133 6.52 -7.76 -18.78
C GLY A 133 5.20 -8.18 -18.12
N HIS A 134 4.98 -7.86 -16.83
CA HIS A 134 3.71 -8.12 -16.18
C HIS A 134 2.71 -6.97 -16.37
N THR A 135 1.44 -7.36 -16.55
CA THR A 135 0.29 -6.45 -16.54
C THR A 135 -0.51 -6.69 -15.27
N ILE A 136 -0.78 -5.61 -14.53
CA ILE A 136 -1.47 -5.68 -13.23
C ILE A 136 -2.65 -4.71 -13.22
N THR A 137 -3.82 -5.16 -12.80
CA THR A 137 -4.96 -4.27 -12.54
C THR A 137 -5.14 -4.05 -11.06
N VAL A 138 -5.20 -2.78 -10.65
CA VAL A 138 -5.52 -2.35 -9.28
C VAL A 138 -6.88 -1.67 -9.29
N ILE A 139 -7.83 -2.22 -8.54
CA ILE A 139 -9.22 -1.76 -8.47
C ILE A 139 -9.42 -1.00 -7.16
N ASN A 140 -9.92 0.22 -7.23
CA ASN A 140 -10.00 1.25 -6.21
C ASN A 140 -8.69 2.05 -6.10
N ARG A 141 -8.73 3.30 -6.58
CA ARG A 141 -7.58 4.23 -6.61
C ARG A 141 -7.57 5.13 -5.36
N SER A 142 -7.72 4.54 -4.18
CA SER A 142 -7.60 5.32 -2.94
C SER A 142 -6.20 5.93 -2.80
N GLU A 143 -6.11 7.13 -2.25
CA GLU A 143 -4.83 7.84 -2.06
C GLU A 143 -3.93 7.14 -1.03
N VAL A 144 -4.52 6.31 -0.14
CA VAL A 144 -3.75 5.62 0.91
C VAL A 144 -3.18 4.28 0.43
N VAL A 145 -3.89 3.55 -0.44
CA VAL A 145 -3.48 2.20 -0.86
C VAL A 145 -3.40 2.04 -2.37
N GLY A 146 -4.48 2.28 -3.10
CA GLY A 146 -4.57 1.90 -4.51
C GLY A 146 -3.61 2.68 -5.39
N ARG A 147 -3.58 3.99 -5.27
CA ARG A 147 -2.66 4.85 -6.03
C ARG A 147 -1.19 4.61 -5.67
N PRO A 148 -0.80 4.57 -4.39
CA PRO A 148 0.56 4.17 -3.99
C PRO A 148 0.97 2.81 -4.52
N LEU A 149 0.10 1.81 -4.44
CA LEU A 149 0.39 0.48 -4.97
C LEU A 149 0.62 0.48 -6.48
N ALA A 150 -0.25 1.15 -7.24
CA ALA A 150 -0.07 1.26 -8.69
C ALA A 150 1.26 1.92 -9.06
N ALA A 151 1.66 2.98 -8.33
CA ALA A 151 2.94 3.64 -8.52
C ALA A 151 4.13 2.72 -8.21
N LEU A 152 4.08 1.99 -7.10
CA LEU A 152 5.15 1.07 -6.70
C LEU A 152 5.34 -0.07 -7.70
N LEU A 153 4.25 -0.72 -8.12
CA LEU A 153 4.29 -1.80 -9.10
C LEU A 153 4.81 -1.33 -10.45
N ALA A 154 4.38 -0.15 -10.90
CA ALA A 154 4.87 0.44 -12.14
C ALA A 154 6.36 0.86 -12.02
N ASN A 155 6.79 1.35 -10.87
CA ASN A 155 8.20 1.65 -10.58
C ASN A 155 9.08 0.38 -10.59
N ASP A 156 8.50 -0.79 -10.33
CA ASP A 156 9.18 -2.09 -10.45
C ASP A 156 9.07 -2.71 -11.85
N GLY A 157 8.47 -1.99 -12.81
CA GLY A 157 8.48 -2.32 -14.22
C GLY A 157 7.17 -2.88 -14.78
N ALA A 158 6.12 -3.05 -13.98
CA ALA A 158 4.83 -3.50 -14.46
C ALA A 158 4.12 -2.43 -15.33
N CYS A 159 3.25 -2.91 -16.22
CA CYS A 159 2.18 -2.10 -16.79
C CYS A 159 0.96 -2.20 -15.86
N VAL A 160 0.56 -1.11 -15.23
CA VAL A 160 -0.50 -1.13 -14.23
C VAL A 160 -1.72 -0.35 -14.71
N TYR A 161 -2.86 -0.99 -14.75
CA TYR A 161 -4.16 -0.34 -14.95
C TYR A 161 -4.78 -0.06 -13.58
N SER A 162 -4.88 1.20 -13.23
CA SER A 162 -5.54 1.65 -12.01
C SER A 162 -6.97 2.05 -12.36
N VAL A 163 -7.93 1.26 -11.89
CA VAL A 163 -9.35 1.39 -12.19
C VAL A 163 -10.06 2.02 -11.01
N ASP A 164 -10.81 3.07 -11.28
CA ASP A 164 -11.72 3.70 -10.32
C ASP A 164 -13.15 3.72 -10.89
N ILE A 165 -14.10 4.33 -10.17
CA ILE A 165 -15.52 4.33 -10.51
C ILE A 165 -15.77 4.89 -11.92
N ASN A 166 -15.06 5.94 -12.33
CA ASN A 166 -15.37 6.69 -13.54
C ASN A 166 -14.27 6.64 -14.60
N ASP A 167 -13.08 6.12 -14.30
CA ASP A 167 -11.94 6.21 -15.20
C ASP A 167 -10.91 5.09 -14.99
N VAL A 168 -10.09 4.92 -15.99
CA VAL A 168 -8.91 4.04 -15.96
C VAL A 168 -7.67 4.85 -16.25
N GLN A 169 -6.66 4.72 -15.39
CA GLN A 169 -5.34 5.29 -15.57
C GLN A 169 -4.31 4.18 -15.73
N GLN A 170 -3.40 4.36 -16.66
CA GLN A 170 -2.26 3.47 -16.85
C GLN A 170 -1.02 4.07 -16.20
N PHE A 171 -0.45 3.33 -15.26
CA PHE A 171 0.85 3.63 -14.66
C PHE A 171 1.89 2.76 -15.34
N THR A 172 2.91 3.37 -15.93
CA THR A 172 3.94 2.64 -16.68
C THR A 172 5.23 3.42 -16.77
N ARG A 173 6.34 2.72 -16.94
CA ARG A 173 7.64 3.32 -17.28
C ARG A 173 7.90 3.33 -18.79
N GLY A 174 6.89 3.02 -19.61
CA GLY A 174 7.02 2.86 -21.05
C GLY A 174 7.61 1.50 -21.42
N GLN A 175 7.97 1.35 -22.72
CA GLN A 175 8.47 0.06 -23.25
C GLN A 175 9.94 -0.22 -22.92
N GLY A 176 10.64 0.71 -22.27
CA GLY A 176 12.06 0.56 -21.99
C GLY A 176 12.39 0.65 -20.52
N LEU A 177 13.54 0.08 -20.11
CA LEU A 177 14.04 0.11 -18.74
C LEU A 177 14.78 1.41 -18.38
N ARG A 178 14.81 2.40 -19.30
CA ARG A 178 15.58 3.65 -19.12
C ARG A 178 14.97 4.59 -18.07
N LYS A 179 13.65 4.71 -18.05
CA LYS A 179 12.95 5.57 -17.08
C LYS A 179 12.95 4.90 -15.71
N LYS A 180 13.36 5.61 -14.68
CA LYS A 180 13.36 5.10 -13.31
C LYS A 180 12.03 5.30 -12.58
N ARG A 181 11.22 6.26 -13.04
CA ARG A 181 9.93 6.63 -12.46
C ARG A 181 8.80 6.34 -13.45
N HIS A 182 7.64 5.93 -12.94
CA HIS A 182 6.44 5.74 -13.73
C HIS A 182 5.87 7.09 -14.23
N GLU A 183 5.12 6.99 -15.31
CA GLU A 183 4.24 8.03 -15.84
C GLU A 183 2.80 7.53 -15.72
N VAL A 184 1.87 8.48 -15.63
CA VAL A 184 0.43 8.20 -15.60
C VAL A 184 -0.17 8.69 -16.90
N VAL A 185 -0.89 7.79 -17.58
CA VAL A 185 -1.56 8.05 -18.84
C VAL A 185 -3.04 7.73 -18.69
N GLU A 186 -3.89 8.69 -19.00
CA GLU A 186 -5.34 8.46 -19.03
C GLU A 186 -5.71 7.47 -20.14
N LYS A 187 -6.73 6.64 -19.88
CA LYS A 187 -7.28 5.68 -20.83
C LYS A 187 -8.76 5.99 -21.13
N PRO A 188 -9.06 7.04 -21.92
CA PRO A 188 -10.43 7.41 -22.18
C PRO A 188 -11.22 6.25 -22.82
N GLY A 189 -12.41 6.00 -22.32
CA GLY A 189 -13.30 4.93 -22.82
C GLY A 189 -12.92 3.51 -22.39
N TRP A 190 -11.84 3.35 -21.60
CA TRP A 190 -11.53 2.07 -20.98
C TRP A 190 -12.37 1.84 -19.74
N THR A 191 -12.69 0.57 -19.53
CA THR A 191 -13.41 0.08 -18.35
C THR A 191 -12.62 -1.05 -17.70
N LEU A 192 -13.09 -1.54 -16.57
CA LEU A 192 -12.53 -2.73 -15.93
C LEU A 192 -12.51 -3.94 -16.87
N GLU A 193 -13.54 -4.08 -17.70
CA GLU A 193 -13.69 -5.18 -18.66
C GLU A 193 -12.57 -5.21 -19.72
N ASN A 194 -12.01 -4.05 -20.06
CA ASN A 194 -10.85 -3.98 -20.96
C ASN A 194 -9.54 -4.38 -20.26
N CYS A 195 -9.46 -4.16 -18.94
CA CYS A 195 -8.23 -4.39 -18.18
C CYS A 195 -8.06 -5.84 -17.74
N LEU A 196 -9.14 -6.49 -17.28
CA LEU A 196 -9.09 -7.83 -16.68
C LEU A 196 -8.50 -8.92 -17.59
N PRO A 197 -8.89 -9.01 -18.88
CA PRO A 197 -8.33 -10.04 -19.77
C PRO A 197 -6.84 -9.91 -20.06
N LEU A 198 -6.29 -8.71 -19.84
CA LEU A 198 -4.88 -8.41 -20.07
C LEU A 198 -4.02 -8.65 -18.83
N SER A 199 -4.64 -8.86 -17.66
CA SER A 199 -3.95 -8.81 -16.37
C SER A 199 -3.43 -10.16 -15.92
N ASP A 200 -2.15 -10.22 -15.59
CA ASP A 200 -1.52 -11.35 -14.88
C ASP A 200 -1.91 -11.37 -13.42
N VAL A 201 -2.11 -10.18 -12.85
CA VAL A 201 -2.49 -9.98 -11.46
C VAL A 201 -3.63 -8.96 -11.37
N VAL A 202 -4.61 -9.26 -10.53
CA VAL A 202 -5.70 -8.35 -10.20
C VAL A 202 -5.71 -8.14 -8.69
N VAL A 203 -5.59 -6.88 -8.28
CA VAL A 203 -5.62 -6.49 -6.86
C VAL A 203 -6.87 -5.67 -6.61
N SER A 204 -7.74 -6.13 -5.72
CA SER A 204 -8.99 -5.45 -5.39
C SER A 204 -9.00 -4.97 -3.94
N GLY A 205 -9.39 -3.72 -3.74
CA GLY A 205 -9.53 -3.09 -2.44
C GLY A 205 -10.84 -2.32 -2.30
N VAL A 206 -11.89 -2.74 -3.00
CA VAL A 206 -13.18 -2.08 -2.95
C VAL A 206 -13.90 -2.49 -1.65
N PRO A 207 -14.25 -1.55 -0.78
CA PRO A 207 -15.03 -1.85 0.40
C PRO A 207 -16.49 -2.16 0.05
N GLY A 208 -17.11 -3.07 0.77
CA GLY A 208 -18.53 -3.37 0.67
C GLY A 208 -18.87 -4.64 -0.11
N ASP A 209 -19.87 -5.38 0.35
CA ASP A 209 -20.32 -6.68 -0.20
C ASP A 209 -20.89 -6.60 -1.62
N LYS A 210 -21.22 -5.40 -2.08
CA LYS A 210 -21.94 -5.20 -3.34
C LYS A 210 -21.05 -5.30 -4.57
N TYR A 211 -19.75 -5.05 -4.42
CA TYR A 211 -18.81 -5.09 -5.53
C TYR A 211 -18.20 -6.48 -5.68
N LYS A 212 -18.31 -7.04 -6.87
CA LYS A 212 -17.69 -8.33 -7.22
C LYS A 212 -16.88 -8.19 -8.48
N VAL A 213 -15.64 -8.63 -8.43
CA VAL A 213 -14.80 -8.71 -9.63
C VAL A 213 -15.41 -9.74 -10.58
N PRO A 214 -15.67 -9.40 -11.87
CA PRO A 214 -16.23 -10.33 -12.84
C PRO A 214 -15.20 -11.39 -13.23
N LEU A 215 -15.20 -12.52 -12.51
CA LEU A 215 -14.19 -13.58 -12.64
C LEU A 215 -14.13 -14.21 -14.04
N HIS A 216 -15.24 -14.21 -14.79
CA HIS A 216 -15.30 -14.75 -16.14
C HIS A 216 -14.50 -13.94 -17.18
N LEU A 217 -14.07 -12.73 -16.83
CA LEU A 217 -13.22 -11.87 -17.66
C LEU A 217 -11.74 -12.05 -17.35
N LEU A 218 -11.38 -12.77 -16.29
CA LEU A 218 -9.98 -13.01 -15.96
C LEU A 218 -9.35 -13.97 -16.95
N ARG A 219 -8.09 -13.69 -17.28
CA ARG A 219 -7.30 -14.66 -18.04
C ARG A 219 -7.02 -15.90 -17.19
N GLU A 220 -6.84 -17.03 -17.85
CA GLU A 220 -6.43 -18.26 -17.17
C GLU A 220 -5.08 -18.10 -16.49
N GLY A 221 -4.97 -18.56 -15.24
CA GLY A 221 -3.77 -18.43 -14.41
C GLY A 221 -3.55 -17.04 -13.79
N ALA A 222 -4.52 -16.11 -13.90
CA ALA A 222 -4.41 -14.83 -13.23
C ALA A 222 -4.39 -14.96 -11.71
N VAL A 223 -3.54 -14.19 -11.05
CA VAL A 223 -3.47 -14.11 -9.59
C VAL A 223 -4.40 -13.01 -9.09
N CYS A 224 -5.28 -13.34 -8.16
CA CYS A 224 -6.20 -12.37 -7.55
C CYS A 224 -5.86 -12.15 -6.08
N ILE A 225 -5.66 -10.88 -5.71
CA ILE A 225 -5.42 -10.45 -4.33
C ILE A 225 -6.57 -9.55 -3.91
N ASN A 226 -7.21 -9.87 -2.80
CA ASN A 226 -8.21 -9.01 -2.18
C ASN A 226 -7.70 -8.53 -0.81
N PHE A 227 -7.62 -7.21 -0.63
CA PHE A 227 -7.25 -6.59 0.65
C PHE A 227 -8.42 -5.83 1.30
N SER A 228 -9.65 -5.97 0.77
CA SER A 228 -10.84 -5.47 1.46
C SER A 228 -11.13 -6.28 2.72
N SER A 229 -11.83 -5.68 3.67
CA SER A 229 -12.21 -6.32 4.93
C SER A 229 -13.21 -7.47 4.77
N GLU A 230 -13.70 -7.72 3.56
CA GLU A 230 -14.77 -8.67 3.30
C GLU A 230 -14.28 -9.95 2.65
N ARG A 231 -14.91 -11.08 3.04
CA ARG A 231 -14.61 -12.38 2.45
C ARG A 231 -15.19 -12.48 1.04
N VAL A 232 -14.33 -12.59 0.04
CA VAL A 232 -14.75 -12.95 -1.31
C VAL A 232 -14.93 -14.47 -1.37
N ARG A 233 -16.18 -14.93 -1.57
CA ARG A 233 -16.43 -16.35 -1.89
C ARG A 233 -16.04 -16.60 -3.34
N MET A 234 -14.98 -17.35 -3.55
CA MET A 234 -14.58 -17.85 -4.87
C MET A 234 -15.27 -19.17 -5.19
N THR A 235 -15.68 -19.35 -6.43
CA THR A 235 -16.09 -20.67 -6.94
C THR A 235 -14.82 -21.52 -7.21
N PRO A 236 -14.82 -22.85 -6.88
CA PRO A 236 -13.63 -23.68 -6.83
C PRO A 236 -12.90 -23.97 -8.15
N ASN A 237 -13.37 -23.47 -9.28
CA ASN A 237 -12.91 -23.91 -10.62
C ASN A 237 -11.93 -22.96 -11.32
N LEU A 238 -11.50 -21.88 -10.69
CA LEU A 238 -10.47 -21.00 -11.26
C LEU A 238 -9.20 -21.13 -10.40
N GLY A 239 -8.07 -21.40 -11.03
CA GLY A 239 -6.74 -21.47 -10.38
C GLY A 239 -6.25 -20.12 -9.85
N CYS A 240 -7.11 -19.39 -9.15
CA CYS A 240 -6.80 -18.11 -8.52
C CYS A 240 -6.27 -18.35 -7.10
N VAL A 241 -5.13 -17.78 -6.80
CA VAL A 241 -4.62 -17.71 -5.43
C VAL A 241 -5.33 -16.59 -4.70
N HIS A 242 -6.10 -16.95 -3.69
CA HIS A 242 -6.84 -15.99 -2.87
C HIS A 242 -6.06 -15.71 -1.59
N VAL A 243 -5.73 -14.46 -1.35
CA VAL A 243 -5.14 -14.01 -0.09
C VAL A 243 -6.17 -13.13 0.62
N THR A 244 -6.77 -13.65 1.69
CA THR A 244 -7.66 -12.89 2.56
C THR A 244 -6.94 -12.38 3.79
N ASN A 245 -7.39 -11.25 4.31
CA ASN A 245 -6.96 -10.68 5.59
C ASN A 245 -7.49 -11.52 6.78
N GLU A 246 -7.01 -12.75 6.98
CA GLU A 246 -7.28 -13.49 8.22
C GLU A 246 -6.23 -13.25 9.32
N LEU A 247 -5.31 -12.28 9.12
CA LEU A 247 -4.17 -12.00 10.02
C LEU A 247 -4.16 -10.55 10.55
N MET A 248 -5.31 -9.95 10.79
CA MET A 248 -5.36 -8.74 11.62
C MET A 248 -6.28 -8.93 12.81
#